data_3898271f8f7abf94b2c817d9fd93120f
#
_entry.id   3898271f8f7abf94b2c817d9fd93120f
#
_cell.length_a   1.000
_cell.length_b   1.000
_cell.length_c   1.000
_cell.angle_alpha   90.00
_cell.angle_beta   90.00
_cell.angle_gamma   90.00
#
_symmetry.space_group_name_H-M   'P 1'
#
loop_
_entity.id
_entity.type
_entity.pdbx_description
1 polymer ?
#
loop_
_entity_poly.entity_id
_entity_poly.type
_entity_poly.pdbx_seq_one_letter_code
_entity_poly.pdbx_strand_id
1 'polypeptide(L)'
;MTLIRLIFAVSLLLSALMSTLGPSLAADPVFPPGIRVGITPLVGLNRAKAFVGFETDDQGVKVLMAELPADAYAEVLNAFKNNPGGVGGVKPESIETAAGLAYYTIETGKDGPTTVRRYSMILPGGSFSGYIAVQVPENASKIYTDDAVRQMFASATVRKEVPVDEQLAQMPFKVAELSGFKNVRTLAVGGAIVIADSDETKGFESAPFMVVGIVGATPTQPEDRGRFAQQAATTIPGVREARITMSEPLRIDGMPGYETRIEAVSGKDNTPVTVVQWLRFGGQSSLRIIGSAPREEWTKAFPRFRAVRDGIQPR
;
A
#
# COMPACT_ATOMS: atom_id res chain seq x y z
N MET A 1 -30.39 64.94 12.01
CA MET A 1 -30.76 63.71 11.24
C MET A 1 -29.66 63.25 10.26
N THR A 2 -28.65 64.02 9.96
CA THR A 2 -27.57 63.69 9.00
C THR A 2 -26.46 62.78 9.60
N LEU A 3 -26.13 62.89 10.90
CA LEU A 3 -25.05 62.18 11.56
C LEU A 3 -25.39 60.70 11.79
N ILE A 4 -26.67 60.35 12.10
CA ILE A 4 -27.14 59.00 12.34
C ILE A 4 -27.15 58.17 11.02
N ARG A 5 -27.42 58.82 9.89
CA ARG A 5 -27.38 58.14 8.56
C ARG A 5 -25.95 57.80 8.12
N LEU A 6 -24.94 58.58 8.53
CA LEU A 6 -23.54 58.35 8.21
C LEU A 6 -22.98 57.15 9.00
N ILE A 7 -23.38 56.98 10.28
CA ILE A 7 -22.95 55.86 11.13
C ILE A 7 -23.55 54.53 10.64
N PHE A 8 -24.82 54.56 10.18
CA PHE A 8 -25.45 53.35 9.60
C PHE A 8 -24.82 52.92 8.27
N ALA A 9 -24.40 53.86 7.42
CA ALA A 9 -23.75 53.60 6.14
C ALA A 9 -22.35 52.98 6.32
N VAL A 10 -21.56 53.46 7.31
CA VAL A 10 -20.23 52.94 7.63
C VAL A 10 -20.32 51.54 8.26
N SER A 11 -21.31 51.29 9.12
CA SER A 11 -21.54 49.92 9.69
C SER A 11 -21.96 48.92 8.64
N LEU A 12 -22.74 49.29 7.63
CA LEU A 12 -23.14 48.40 6.54
C LEU A 12 -21.97 48.07 5.59
N LEU A 13 -21.06 49.02 5.34
CA LEU A 13 -19.84 48.81 4.53
C LEU A 13 -18.83 47.90 5.26
N LEU A 14 -18.68 48.02 6.58
CA LEU A 14 -17.82 47.13 7.36
C LEU A 14 -18.33 45.71 7.46
N SER A 15 -19.67 45.51 7.48
CA SER A 15 -20.29 44.19 7.46
C SER A 15 -20.15 43.48 6.10
N ALA A 16 -20.10 44.23 5.00
CA ALA A 16 -19.91 43.68 3.65
C ALA A 16 -18.47 43.24 3.37
N LEU A 17 -17.47 43.79 4.08
CA LEU A 17 -16.07 43.41 3.92
C LEU A 17 -15.71 42.11 4.67
N MET A 18 -16.50 41.66 5.66
CA MET A 18 -16.28 40.43 6.39
C MET A 18 -16.87 39.15 5.72
N SER A 19 -17.64 39.33 4.65
CA SER A 19 -18.34 38.22 4.00
C SER A 19 -17.55 37.55 2.86
N THR A 20 -16.29 37.91 2.60
CA THR A 20 -15.50 37.36 1.49
C THR A 20 -14.36 36.42 1.94
N LEU A 21 -14.32 36.05 3.21
CA LEU A 21 -13.53 34.88 3.61
C LEU A 21 -14.32 33.63 3.25
N GLY A 22 -14.44 33.36 1.95
CA GLY A 22 -14.85 32.02 1.49
C GLY A 22 -13.90 30.98 2.10
N PRO A 23 -14.40 29.77 2.44
CA PRO A 23 -13.50 28.71 2.86
C PRO A 23 -12.44 28.58 1.78
N SER A 24 -11.19 28.78 2.14
CA SER A 24 -10.07 28.35 1.29
C SER A 24 -10.32 26.86 1.04
N LEU A 25 -10.69 26.50 -0.19
CA LEU A 25 -10.74 25.10 -0.61
C LEU A 25 -9.29 24.60 -0.54
N ALA A 26 -8.91 24.11 0.64
CA ALA A 26 -7.68 23.31 0.73
C ALA A 26 -7.85 22.19 -0.27
N ALA A 27 -6.89 22.04 -1.17
CA ALA A 27 -6.95 20.96 -2.15
C ALA A 27 -7.02 19.62 -1.41
N ASP A 28 -7.88 18.72 -1.86
CA ASP A 28 -8.07 17.42 -1.23
C ASP A 28 -6.77 16.62 -1.21
N PRO A 29 -6.48 15.88 -0.13
CA PRO A 29 -5.34 14.99 -0.06
C PRO A 29 -5.40 13.92 -1.14
N VAL A 30 -4.27 13.71 -1.81
CA VAL A 30 -4.12 12.68 -2.85
C VAL A 30 -3.39 11.47 -2.24
N PHE A 31 -4.00 10.30 -2.40
CA PHE A 31 -3.41 9.03 -1.98
C PHE A 31 -2.75 8.36 -3.19
N PRO A 32 -1.44 8.08 -3.14
CA PRO A 32 -0.83 7.20 -4.12
C PRO A 32 -1.48 5.81 -4.09
N PRO A 33 -1.56 5.10 -5.23
CA PRO A 33 -2.19 3.79 -5.28
C PRO A 33 -1.54 2.79 -4.31
N GLY A 34 -2.36 2.05 -3.59
CA GLY A 34 -1.93 0.94 -2.75
C GLY A 34 -1.48 1.29 -1.34
N ILE A 35 -1.49 2.57 -0.94
CA ILE A 35 -1.14 3.00 0.42
C ILE A 35 -2.22 3.81 1.09
N ARG A 36 -2.17 3.84 2.43
CA ARG A 36 -3.13 4.57 3.27
C ARG A 36 -2.68 5.98 3.63
N VAL A 37 -1.49 6.40 3.24
CA VAL A 37 -0.96 7.75 3.48
C VAL A 37 -1.30 8.65 2.30
N GLY A 38 -1.82 9.85 2.58
CA GLY A 38 -2.15 10.87 1.59
C GLY A 38 -1.57 12.23 1.96
N ILE A 39 -1.30 13.05 0.96
CA ILE A 39 -0.87 14.45 1.10
C ILE A 39 -1.55 15.33 0.06
N THR A 40 -1.56 16.64 0.26
CA THR A 40 -1.81 17.60 -0.81
C THR A 40 -0.49 17.89 -1.53
N PRO A 41 -0.27 17.39 -2.76
CA PRO A 41 1.00 17.56 -3.45
C PRO A 41 1.25 19.05 -3.77
N LEU A 42 2.51 19.46 -3.72
CA LEU A 42 2.91 20.79 -4.19
C LEU A 42 2.74 20.90 -5.71
N VAL A 43 2.56 22.14 -6.17
CA VAL A 43 2.41 22.43 -7.60
C VAL A 43 3.60 21.85 -8.39
N GLY A 44 3.30 21.19 -9.51
CA GLY A 44 4.31 20.53 -10.35
C GLY A 44 4.67 19.09 -9.96
N LEU A 45 4.18 18.60 -8.81
CA LEU A 45 4.33 17.20 -8.43
C LEU A 45 3.21 16.37 -9.03
N ASN A 46 3.59 15.39 -9.85
CA ASN A 46 2.73 14.38 -10.46
C ASN A 46 2.96 13.02 -9.81
N ARG A 47 2.03 12.08 -9.97
CA ARG A 47 2.24 10.70 -9.48
C ARG A 47 3.48 10.10 -10.11
N ALA A 48 4.38 9.58 -9.28
CA ALA A 48 5.57 8.90 -9.75
C ALA A 48 5.22 7.57 -10.43
N LYS A 49 5.99 7.22 -11.47
CA LYS A 49 5.79 5.97 -12.24
C LYS A 49 6.62 4.81 -11.68
N ALA A 50 7.78 5.12 -11.10
CA ALA A 50 8.77 4.13 -10.68
C ALA A 50 8.67 3.76 -9.19
N PHE A 51 7.97 4.56 -8.39
CA PHE A 51 7.82 4.37 -6.94
C PHE A 51 6.49 4.90 -6.43
N VAL A 52 6.14 4.56 -5.20
CA VAL A 52 4.92 5.05 -4.55
C VAL A 52 5.14 6.47 -4.05
N GLY A 53 4.44 7.45 -4.63
CA GLY A 53 4.59 8.85 -4.28
C GLY A 53 4.42 9.80 -5.46
N PHE A 54 5.19 10.89 -5.44
CA PHE A 54 5.09 11.96 -6.43
C PHE A 54 6.49 12.39 -6.90
N GLU A 55 6.57 12.92 -8.12
CA GLU A 55 7.79 13.48 -8.69
C GLU A 55 7.47 14.62 -9.65
N THR A 56 8.43 15.51 -9.87
CA THR A 56 8.33 16.49 -10.96
C THR A 56 8.58 15.82 -12.32
N ASP A 57 8.11 16.42 -13.40
CA ASP A 57 8.25 15.85 -14.77
C ASP A 57 9.71 15.63 -15.18
N ASP A 58 10.63 16.47 -14.68
CA ASP A 58 12.08 16.33 -14.84
C ASP A 58 12.71 15.31 -13.85
N GLN A 59 11.88 14.66 -13.01
CA GLN A 59 12.30 13.72 -11.96
C GLN A 59 13.31 14.30 -10.96
N GLY A 60 13.40 15.62 -10.86
CA GLY A 60 14.35 16.29 -9.97
C GLY A 60 13.88 16.27 -8.53
N VAL A 61 12.62 16.68 -8.27
CA VAL A 61 12.02 16.59 -6.93
C VAL A 61 11.25 15.30 -6.78
N LYS A 62 11.48 14.60 -5.67
CA LYS A 62 10.85 13.30 -5.39
C LYS A 62 10.22 13.30 -4.01
N VAL A 63 9.02 12.78 -3.91
CA VAL A 63 8.28 12.53 -2.67
C VAL A 63 7.94 11.05 -2.60
N LEU A 64 8.72 10.28 -1.87
CA LEU A 64 8.48 8.85 -1.63
C LEU A 64 7.56 8.70 -0.44
N MET A 65 6.58 7.83 -0.54
CA MET A 65 5.61 7.54 0.51
C MET A 65 5.55 6.04 0.77
N ALA A 66 5.47 5.66 2.06
CA ALA A 66 5.46 4.26 2.46
C ALA A 66 4.64 4.04 3.73
N GLU A 67 4.26 2.79 3.96
CA GLU A 67 3.77 2.29 5.23
C GLU A 67 4.87 1.47 5.91
N LEU A 68 5.14 1.76 7.18
CA LEU A 68 6.08 1.05 8.04
C LEU A 68 5.30 0.25 9.09
N PRO A 69 5.93 -0.71 9.80
CA PRO A 69 5.33 -1.38 10.93
C PRO A 69 4.74 -0.39 11.95
N ALA A 70 3.71 -0.83 12.68
CA ALA A 70 2.96 0.05 13.60
C ALA A 70 3.83 0.64 14.72
N ASP A 71 4.86 -0.08 15.15
CA ASP A 71 5.80 0.31 16.21
C ASP A 71 6.84 1.36 15.78
N ALA A 72 7.09 1.51 14.47
CA ALA A 72 8.11 2.43 13.95
C ALA A 72 7.91 3.89 14.41
N TYR A 73 6.68 4.37 14.48
CA TYR A 73 6.38 5.72 14.99
C TYR A 73 6.77 5.86 16.46
N ALA A 74 6.44 4.87 17.29
CA ALA A 74 6.76 4.89 18.72
C ALA A 74 8.27 4.79 18.96
N GLU A 75 8.98 4.00 18.17
CA GLU A 75 10.44 3.86 18.24
C GLU A 75 11.14 5.18 17.90
N VAL A 76 10.74 5.84 16.80
CA VAL A 76 11.27 7.15 16.41
C VAL A 76 10.97 8.22 17.47
N LEU A 77 9.75 8.24 18.01
CA LEU A 77 9.35 9.15 19.09
C LEU A 77 10.22 8.95 20.34
N ASN A 78 10.49 7.71 20.75
CA ASN A 78 11.34 7.41 21.88
C ASN A 78 12.80 7.83 21.61
N ALA A 79 13.32 7.60 20.40
CA ALA A 79 14.65 8.05 20.02
C ALA A 79 14.79 9.58 20.11
N PHE A 80 13.78 10.33 19.68
CA PHE A 80 13.78 11.78 19.79
C PHE A 80 13.64 12.30 21.22
N LYS A 81 12.85 11.64 22.06
CA LYS A 81 12.75 11.98 23.49
C LYS A 81 14.07 11.77 24.23
N ASN A 82 14.79 10.69 23.89
CA ASN A 82 16.07 10.36 24.50
C ASN A 82 17.23 11.23 23.98
N ASN A 83 17.10 11.78 22.75
CA ASN A 83 18.10 12.61 22.11
C ASN A 83 17.49 13.89 21.52
N PRO A 84 17.01 14.83 22.36
CA PRO A 84 16.33 16.04 21.87
C PRO A 84 17.23 16.97 21.05
N GLY A 85 18.54 16.83 21.19
CA GLY A 85 19.53 17.54 20.36
C GLY A 85 19.76 16.91 18.98
N GLY A 86 19.11 15.77 18.70
CA GLY A 86 19.26 15.02 17.46
C GLY A 86 20.47 14.09 17.46
N VAL A 87 20.56 13.26 16.43
CA VAL A 87 21.67 12.33 16.18
C VAL A 87 22.40 12.79 14.92
N GLY A 88 23.73 12.88 14.98
CA GLY A 88 24.53 13.29 13.81
C GLY A 88 24.28 14.72 13.32
N GLY A 89 23.79 15.62 14.19
CA GLY A 89 23.47 17.01 13.84
C GLY A 89 22.09 17.22 13.23
N VAL A 90 21.30 16.19 13.10
CA VAL A 90 19.93 16.23 12.56
C VAL A 90 18.95 16.39 13.72
N LYS A 91 18.29 17.55 13.77
CA LYS A 91 17.35 17.88 14.83
C LYS A 91 15.90 17.55 14.38
N PRO A 92 15.16 16.75 15.17
CA PRO A 92 13.75 16.51 14.88
C PRO A 92 12.89 17.73 15.15
N GLU A 93 11.91 17.96 14.31
CA GLU A 93 10.84 18.94 14.48
C GLU A 93 9.49 18.23 14.50
N SER A 94 8.53 18.81 15.23
CA SER A 94 7.16 18.29 15.27
C SER A 94 6.24 19.13 14.39
N ILE A 95 5.21 18.50 13.85
CA ILE A 95 4.18 19.13 13.05
C ILE A 95 2.82 18.46 13.28
N GLU A 96 1.78 19.28 13.45
CA GLU A 96 0.41 18.78 13.51
C GLU A 96 -0.08 18.43 12.11
N THR A 97 -0.70 17.27 11.96
CA THR A 97 -1.31 16.77 10.74
C THR A 97 -2.72 16.29 11.00
N ALA A 98 -3.50 16.03 9.96
CA ALA A 98 -4.83 15.42 10.12
C ALA A 98 -4.76 13.99 10.70
N ALA A 99 -3.60 13.31 10.59
CA ALA A 99 -3.37 11.99 11.19
C ALA A 99 -2.92 12.08 12.66
N GLY A 100 -2.61 13.28 13.17
CA GLY A 100 -2.07 13.52 14.51
C GLY A 100 -0.68 14.15 14.46
N LEU A 101 -0.02 14.21 15.63
CA LEU A 101 1.31 14.79 15.74
C LEU A 101 2.34 13.93 15.00
N ALA A 102 3.00 14.51 14.01
CA ALA A 102 4.07 13.90 13.24
C ALA A 102 5.44 14.50 13.61
N TYR A 103 6.50 13.79 13.27
CA TYR A 103 7.88 14.24 13.46
C TYR A 103 8.64 14.16 12.15
N TYR A 104 9.45 15.17 11.88
CA TYR A 104 10.26 15.19 10.68
C TYR A 104 11.66 15.74 10.95
N THR A 105 12.57 15.42 10.04
CA THR A 105 13.95 15.92 10.04
C THR A 105 14.27 16.54 8.70
N ILE A 106 15.24 17.47 8.71
CA ILE A 106 15.75 18.10 7.50
C ILE A 106 17.27 17.91 7.47
N GLU A 107 17.75 17.40 6.35
CA GLU A 107 19.18 17.15 6.13
C GLU A 107 19.64 17.73 4.79
N THR A 108 20.90 18.13 4.72
CA THR A 108 21.54 18.45 3.43
C THR A 108 22.53 17.32 3.13
N GLY A 109 22.41 16.76 1.94
CA GLY A 109 23.26 15.67 1.49
C GLY A 109 23.63 15.81 0.02
N LYS A 110 24.19 14.74 -0.54
CA LYS A 110 24.48 14.66 -1.98
C LYS A 110 23.76 13.49 -2.62
N ASP A 111 23.32 13.67 -3.87
CA ASP A 111 22.87 12.62 -4.77
C ASP A 111 23.75 12.71 -6.03
N GLY A 112 24.77 11.84 -6.08
CA GLY A 112 25.85 11.98 -7.06
C GLY A 112 26.58 13.33 -6.90
N PRO A 113 26.69 14.13 -7.97
CA PRO A 113 27.30 15.45 -7.94
C PRO A 113 26.40 16.54 -7.36
N THR A 114 25.09 16.29 -7.26
CA THR A 114 24.08 17.29 -6.92
C THR A 114 23.89 17.41 -5.40
N THR A 115 23.91 18.62 -4.87
CA THR A 115 23.47 18.88 -3.49
C THR A 115 21.96 18.78 -3.42
N VAL A 116 21.48 18.04 -2.43
CA VAL A 116 20.05 17.83 -2.22
C VAL A 116 19.67 18.12 -0.78
N ARG A 117 18.48 18.68 -0.61
CA ARG A 117 17.83 18.82 0.68
C ARG A 117 16.85 17.66 0.86
N ARG A 118 17.01 16.93 1.95
CA ARG A 118 16.19 15.75 2.28
C ARG A 118 15.35 16.04 3.50
N TYR A 119 14.10 15.66 3.41
CA TYR A 119 13.14 15.74 4.51
C TYR A 119 12.59 14.34 4.74
N SER A 120 12.51 13.92 5.98
CA SER A 120 11.97 12.61 6.35
C SER A 120 10.95 12.79 7.45
N MET A 121 9.71 12.40 7.22
CA MET A 121 8.62 12.51 8.18
C MET A 121 8.05 11.14 8.52
N ILE A 122 7.76 10.94 9.80
CA ILE A 122 6.98 9.81 10.30
C ILE A 122 5.70 10.32 10.98
N LEU A 123 4.58 9.65 10.72
CA LEU A 123 3.26 10.01 11.26
C LEU A 123 2.50 8.78 11.75
N PRO A 124 1.60 8.95 12.74
CA PRO A 124 0.82 7.82 13.28
C PRO A 124 -0.24 7.39 12.27
N GLY A 125 -0.37 6.08 12.05
CA GLY A 125 -1.38 5.48 11.17
C GLY A 125 -2.29 4.47 11.87
N GLY A 126 -2.17 4.32 13.20
CA GLY A 126 -2.91 3.32 13.99
C GLY A 126 -2.29 1.92 13.85
N SER A 127 -2.74 1.13 12.90
CA SER A 127 -2.21 -0.22 12.63
C SER A 127 -0.91 -0.24 11.81
N PHE A 128 -0.39 0.93 11.42
CA PHE A 128 0.85 1.12 10.69
C PHE A 128 1.45 2.48 11.06
N SER A 129 2.67 2.76 10.63
CA SER A 129 3.27 4.09 10.70
C SER A 129 3.41 4.63 9.28
N GLY A 130 2.97 5.87 9.03
CA GLY A 130 3.17 6.52 7.75
C GLY A 130 4.58 7.09 7.64
N TYR A 131 5.19 6.99 6.47
CA TYR A 131 6.50 7.56 6.17
C TYR A 131 6.46 8.36 4.87
N ILE A 132 7.02 9.57 4.91
CA ILE A 132 7.13 10.44 3.74
C ILE A 132 8.56 10.98 3.68
N ALA A 133 9.25 10.72 2.59
CA ALA A 133 10.58 11.27 2.32
C ALA A 133 10.53 12.20 1.10
N VAL A 134 11.08 13.40 1.24
CA VAL A 134 11.17 14.39 0.16
C VAL A 134 12.61 14.67 -0.16
N GLN A 135 12.94 14.69 -1.43
CA GLN A 135 14.25 15.10 -1.93
C GLN A 135 14.08 16.27 -2.88
N VAL A 136 14.74 17.38 -2.55
CA VAL A 136 14.72 18.62 -3.34
C VAL A 136 16.15 18.94 -3.75
N PRO A 137 16.50 18.92 -5.04
CA PRO A 137 17.81 19.35 -5.51
C PRO A 137 17.96 20.87 -5.41
N GLU A 138 19.20 21.35 -5.29
CA GLU A 138 19.52 22.75 -5.05
C GLU A 138 18.90 23.70 -6.09
N ASN A 139 18.85 23.31 -7.36
CA ASN A 139 18.25 24.10 -8.43
C ASN A 139 16.73 24.30 -8.29
N ALA A 140 16.04 23.41 -7.57
CA ALA A 140 14.60 23.46 -7.31
C ALA A 140 14.24 24.12 -5.96
N SER A 141 15.23 24.41 -5.10
CA SER A 141 15.02 24.90 -3.71
C SER A 141 14.29 26.24 -3.61
N LYS A 142 14.32 27.06 -4.66
CA LYS A 142 13.58 28.35 -4.71
C LYS A 142 12.08 28.17 -4.89
N ILE A 143 11.66 27.07 -5.51
CA ILE A 143 10.24 26.72 -5.73
C ILE A 143 9.75 25.83 -4.57
N TYR A 144 10.52 24.80 -4.23
CA TYR A 144 10.23 23.84 -3.17
C TYR A 144 11.01 24.21 -1.91
N THR A 145 10.59 25.30 -1.27
CA THR A 145 11.22 25.83 -0.05
C THR A 145 10.91 24.95 1.16
N ASP A 146 11.68 25.12 2.25
CA ASP A 146 11.40 24.46 3.53
C ASP A 146 9.96 24.68 3.98
N ASP A 147 9.44 25.89 3.83
CA ASP A 147 8.06 26.24 4.22
C ASP A 147 7.03 25.55 3.32
N ALA A 148 7.28 25.45 2.02
CA ALA A 148 6.39 24.73 1.10
C ALA A 148 6.33 23.24 1.45
N VAL A 149 7.49 22.61 1.70
CA VAL A 149 7.54 21.18 2.14
C VAL A 149 6.86 21.00 3.49
N ARG A 150 7.05 21.94 4.42
CA ARG A 150 6.39 21.92 5.73
C ARG A 150 4.86 22.02 5.61
N GLN A 151 4.35 22.87 4.71
CA GLN A 151 2.90 22.95 4.42
C GLN A 151 2.37 21.65 3.81
N MET A 152 3.11 21.02 2.89
CA MET A 152 2.76 19.73 2.34
C MET A 152 2.73 18.64 3.45
N PHE A 153 3.69 18.63 4.36
CA PHE A 153 3.70 17.72 5.51
C PHE A 153 2.51 17.94 6.44
N ALA A 154 2.13 19.20 6.71
CA ALA A 154 0.94 19.53 7.51
C ALA A 154 -0.36 18.99 6.89
N SER A 155 -0.42 18.82 5.57
CA SER A 155 -1.55 18.26 4.85
C SER A 155 -1.63 16.71 4.95
N ALA A 156 -0.62 16.07 5.56
CA ALA A 156 -0.58 14.61 5.62
C ALA A 156 -1.77 14.04 6.39
N THR A 157 -2.36 13.02 5.81
CA THR A 157 -3.51 12.32 6.38
C THR A 157 -3.41 10.82 6.14
N VAL A 158 -4.26 10.05 6.82
CA VAL A 158 -4.35 8.61 6.63
C VAL A 158 -5.78 8.19 6.37
N ARG A 159 -5.97 7.22 5.49
CA ARG A 159 -7.25 6.54 5.29
C ARG A 159 -7.23 5.18 5.99
N LYS A 160 -8.41 4.72 6.41
CA LYS A 160 -8.56 3.46 7.15
C LYS A 160 -8.08 2.26 6.32
N GLU A 161 -8.43 2.25 5.03
CA GLU A 161 -8.14 1.14 4.13
C GLU A 161 -7.92 1.62 2.69
N VAL A 162 -7.21 0.82 1.91
CA VAL A 162 -7.07 1.05 0.46
C VAL A 162 -8.30 0.44 -0.23
N PRO A 163 -9.00 1.17 -1.11
CA PRO A 163 -10.12 0.62 -1.87
C PRO A 163 -9.73 -0.64 -2.65
N VAL A 164 -10.61 -1.63 -2.66
CA VAL A 164 -10.36 -2.93 -3.31
C VAL A 164 -10.04 -2.75 -4.79
N ASP A 165 -10.82 -1.93 -5.49
CA ASP A 165 -10.62 -1.67 -6.92
C ASP A 165 -9.25 -1.04 -7.21
N GLU A 166 -8.77 -0.17 -6.33
CA GLU A 166 -7.46 0.45 -6.43
C GLU A 166 -6.34 -0.59 -6.27
N GLN A 167 -6.49 -1.52 -5.33
CA GLN A 167 -5.53 -2.60 -5.12
C GLN A 167 -5.49 -3.56 -6.32
N LEU A 168 -6.65 -3.97 -6.81
CA LEU A 168 -6.77 -4.85 -7.96
C LEU A 168 -6.26 -4.18 -9.25
N ALA A 169 -6.42 -2.84 -9.37
CA ALA A 169 -5.95 -2.09 -10.53
C ALA A 169 -4.42 -2.14 -10.72
N GLN A 170 -3.66 -2.39 -9.66
CA GLN A 170 -2.21 -2.47 -9.70
C GLN A 170 -1.68 -3.84 -10.15
N MET A 171 -2.55 -4.86 -10.25
CA MET A 171 -2.13 -6.20 -10.64
C MET A 171 -2.04 -6.35 -12.16
N PRO A 172 -1.10 -7.14 -12.70
CA PRO A 172 -1.00 -7.42 -14.14
C PRO A 172 -2.05 -8.43 -14.63
N PHE A 173 -3.03 -8.72 -13.78
CA PHE A 173 -4.20 -9.55 -14.06
C PHE A 173 -5.45 -8.87 -13.50
N LYS A 174 -6.62 -9.23 -14.05
CA LYS A 174 -7.93 -8.81 -13.52
C LYS A 174 -8.49 -9.94 -12.66
N VAL A 175 -9.16 -9.59 -11.58
CA VAL A 175 -9.98 -10.48 -10.77
C VAL A 175 -11.43 -10.02 -10.95
N ALA A 176 -12.19 -10.76 -11.75
CA ALA A 176 -13.56 -10.40 -12.07
C ALA A 176 -14.56 -10.84 -10.99
N GLU A 177 -14.18 -11.83 -10.18
CA GLU A 177 -15.07 -12.44 -9.18
C GLU A 177 -14.32 -12.64 -7.86
N LEU A 178 -14.84 -12.08 -6.79
CA LEU A 178 -14.30 -12.25 -5.43
C LEU A 178 -15.02 -13.35 -4.63
N SER A 179 -16.10 -13.90 -5.15
CA SER A 179 -16.85 -15.01 -4.56
C SER A 179 -17.19 -14.85 -3.08
N GLY A 180 -17.56 -13.62 -2.69
CA GLY A 180 -17.96 -13.27 -1.33
C GLY A 180 -16.81 -13.05 -0.35
N PHE A 181 -15.56 -13.11 -0.79
CA PHE A 181 -14.42 -12.62 0.01
C PHE A 181 -14.48 -11.10 0.15
N LYS A 182 -14.22 -10.60 1.36
CA LYS A 182 -14.45 -9.19 1.71
C LYS A 182 -13.16 -8.37 1.75
N ASN A 183 -12.05 -9.00 2.06
CA ASN A 183 -10.78 -8.34 2.27
C ASN A 183 -9.83 -8.64 1.11
N VAL A 184 -9.29 -7.59 0.50
CA VAL A 184 -8.21 -7.68 -0.50
C VAL A 184 -7.06 -6.84 -0.04
N ARG A 185 -5.85 -7.37 -0.12
CA ARG A 185 -4.63 -6.64 0.22
C ARG A 185 -3.51 -6.95 -0.77
N THR A 186 -2.83 -5.92 -1.20
CA THR A 186 -1.61 -6.05 -2.00
C THR A 186 -0.48 -6.57 -1.10
N LEU A 187 0.12 -7.70 -1.46
CA LEU A 187 1.31 -8.25 -0.82
C LEU A 187 2.59 -7.74 -1.48
N ALA A 188 2.54 -7.61 -2.82
CA ALA A 188 3.62 -7.01 -3.60
C ALA A 188 3.00 -6.23 -4.76
N VAL A 189 3.32 -4.96 -4.89
CA VAL A 189 2.83 -4.08 -5.96
C VAL A 189 3.22 -4.68 -7.32
N GLY A 190 2.24 -4.83 -8.20
CA GLY A 190 2.43 -5.48 -9.52
C GLY A 190 2.77 -6.98 -9.46
N GLY A 191 2.77 -7.60 -8.28
CA GLY A 191 3.23 -8.97 -8.11
C GLY A 191 2.20 -9.92 -7.49
N ALA A 192 1.64 -9.57 -6.32
CA ALA A 192 0.77 -10.48 -5.58
C ALA A 192 -0.27 -9.77 -4.72
N ILE A 193 -1.43 -10.42 -4.56
CA ILE A 193 -2.51 -10.02 -3.64
C ILE A 193 -2.93 -11.18 -2.75
N VAL A 194 -3.46 -10.86 -1.58
CA VAL A 194 -4.26 -11.77 -0.76
C VAL A 194 -5.72 -11.36 -0.83
N ILE A 195 -6.61 -12.35 -0.87
CA ILE A 195 -8.08 -12.24 -0.86
C ILE A 195 -8.56 -13.11 0.28
N ALA A 196 -9.25 -12.57 1.29
CA ALA A 196 -9.51 -13.28 2.54
C ALA A 196 -10.88 -12.96 3.15
N ASP A 197 -11.36 -13.85 4.01
CA ASP A 197 -12.54 -13.61 4.86
C ASP A 197 -12.14 -12.85 6.14
N SER A 198 -10.95 -13.07 6.69
CA SER A 198 -10.43 -12.32 7.84
C SER A 198 -9.65 -11.07 7.40
N ASP A 199 -9.51 -10.12 8.31
CA ASP A 199 -8.68 -8.93 8.16
C ASP A 199 -7.27 -9.12 8.76
N GLU A 200 -6.42 -8.11 8.60
CA GLU A 200 -5.05 -8.11 9.10
C GLU A 200 -4.96 -8.28 10.62
N THR A 201 -5.95 -7.81 11.37
CA THR A 201 -5.90 -7.79 12.84
C THR A 201 -6.01 -9.18 13.43
N LYS A 202 -6.67 -10.09 12.70
CA LYS A 202 -6.87 -11.50 13.10
C LYS A 202 -5.86 -12.46 12.45
N GLY A 203 -5.11 -11.97 11.45
CA GLY A 203 -4.29 -12.81 10.59
C GLY A 203 -5.13 -13.47 9.48
N PHE A 204 -4.64 -13.40 8.26
CA PHE A 204 -5.37 -13.97 7.09
C PHE A 204 -5.54 -15.49 7.21
N GLU A 205 -4.60 -16.17 7.86
CA GLU A 205 -4.59 -17.61 8.06
C GLU A 205 -5.68 -18.13 9.02
N SER A 206 -6.35 -17.26 9.74
CA SER A 206 -7.42 -17.64 10.71
C SER A 206 -8.73 -18.05 10.06
N ALA A 207 -8.91 -17.82 8.75
CA ALA A 207 -10.11 -18.10 7.98
C ALA A 207 -9.73 -18.45 6.52
N PRO A 208 -10.66 -18.86 5.66
CA PRO A 208 -10.38 -19.09 4.25
C PRO A 208 -9.76 -17.87 3.57
N PHE A 209 -8.66 -18.06 2.87
CA PHE A 209 -7.98 -17.03 2.09
C PHE A 209 -7.34 -17.56 0.81
N MET A 210 -7.04 -16.67 -0.11
CA MET A 210 -6.30 -16.96 -1.33
C MET A 210 -5.12 -16.00 -1.48
N VAL A 211 -4.04 -16.49 -2.06
CA VAL A 211 -2.94 -15.66 -2.57
C VAL A 211 -2.87 -15.84 -4.08
N VAL A 212 -2.88 -14.74 -4.81
CA VAL A 212 -2.72 -14.74 -6.27
C VAL A 212 -1.48 -13.93 -6.61
N GLY A 213 -0.56 -14.53 -7.32
CA GLY A 213 0.70 -13.87 -7.66
C GLY A 213 1.32 -14.35 -8.97
N ILE A 214 2.25 -13.53 -9.48
CA ILE A 214 3.06 -13.85 -10.65
C ILE A 214 4.26 -14.71 -10.23
N VAL A 215 4.54 -15.73 -11.03
CA VAL A 215 5.77 -16.53 -10.92
C VAL A 215 6.64 -16.23 -12.14
N GLY A 216 7.87 -15.78 -11.89
CA GLY A 216 8.78 -15.35 -12.96
C GLY A 216 9.31 -16.53 -13.81
N ALA A 217 10.16 -17.37 -13.23
CA ALA A 217 10.77 -18.48 -13.95
C ALA A 217 9.89 -19.73 -13.88
N THR A 218 9.41 -20.22 -15.00
CA THR A 218 8.64 -21.46 -15.12
C THR A 218 9.23 -22.37 -16.18
N PRO A 219 9.00 -23.70 -16.07
CA PRO A 219 9.53 -24.66 -17.05
C PRO A 219 9.04 -24.35 -18.45
N THR A 220 9.96 -24.31 -19.39
CA THR A 220 9.65 -24.20 -20.83
C THR A 220 9.10 -25.52 -21.38
N GLN A 221 9.60 -26.66 -20.86
CA GLN A 221 9.20 -27.97 -21.28
C GLN A 221 7.93 -28.45 -20.56
N PRO A 222 6.91 -28.93 -21.28
CA PRO A 222 5.66 -29.38 -20.67
C PRO A 222 5.81 -30.50 -19.64
N GLU A 223 6.75 -31.42 -19.86
CA GLU A 223 7.05 -32.57 -19.00
C GLU A 223 7.61 -32.17 -17.63
N ASP A 224 8.25 -31.00 -17.51
CA ASP A 224 8.80 -30.51 -16.25
C ASP A 224 7.76 -29.80 -15.36
N ARG A 225 6.59 -29.48 -15.90
CA ARG A 225 5.56 -28.69 -15.19
C ARG A 225 5.01 -29.40 -13.97
N GLY A 226 4.84 -30.71 -14.03
CA GLY A 226 4.36 -31.52 -12.88
C GLY A 226 5.34 -31.49 -11.71
N ARG A 227 6.62 -31.71 -12.00
CA ARG A 227 7.69 -31.62 -10.99
C ARG A 227 7.78 -30.22 -10.40
N PHE A 228 7.73 -29.20 -11.24
CA PHE A 228 7.73 -27.80 -10.79
C PHE A 228 6.52 -27.50 -9.89
N ALA A 229 5.32 -27.98 -10.24
CA ALA A 229 4.11 -27.77 -9.44
C ALA A 229 4.24 -28.41 -8.04
N GLN A 230 4.78 -29.64 -7.97
CA GLN A 230 5.01 -30.30 -6.69
C GLN A 230 6.09 -29.60 -5.86
N GLN A 231 7.19 -29.18 -6.48
CA GLN A 231 8.25 -28.44 -5.80
C GLN A 231 7.74 -27.09 -5.29
N ALA A 232 6.99 -26.34 -6.10
CA ALA A 232 6.38 -25.09 -5.67
C ALA A 232 5.43 -25.28 -4.48
N ALA A 233 4.69 -26.38 -4.44
CA ALA A 233 3.76 -26.71 -3.35
C ALA A 233 4.46 -26.90 -1.99
N THR A 234 5.70 -27.35 -1.98
CA THR A 234 6.48 -27.52 -0.73
C THR A 234 7.03 -26.20 -0.17
N THR A 235 6.96 -25.12 -0.94
CA THR A 235 7.50 -23.79 -0.56
C THR A 235 6.42 -22.75 -0.24
N ILE A 236 5.21 -23.18 0.13
CA ILE A 236 4.12 -22.27 0.51
C ILE A 236 4.44 -21.68 1.89
N PRO A 237 4.59 -20.35 2.02
CA PRO A 237 4.89 -19.74 3.30
C PRO A 237 3.77 -19.98 4.34
N GLY A 238 4.17 -20.18 5.59
CA GLY A 238 3.23 -20.42 6.70
C GLY A 238 2.61 -21.82 6.76
N VAL A 239 2.90 -22.68 5.78
CA VAL A 239 2.43 -24.07 5.72
C VAL A 239 3.53 -24.99 6.22
N ARG A 240 3.20 -25.85 7.17
CA ARG A 240 4.10 -26.86 7.76
C ARG A 240 3.51 -28.26 7.65
N GLU A 241 4.36 -29.28 7.75
CA GLU A 241 3.96 -30.69 7.65
C GLU A 241 3.16 -31.00 6.38
N ALA A 242 3.55 -30.36 5.28
CA ALA A 242 2.83 -30.43 4.02
C ALA A 242 2.89 -31.83 3.41
N ARG A 243 1.74 -32.43 3.16
CA ARG A 243 1.58 -33.71 2.46
C ARG A 243 0.75 -33.46 1.19
N ILE A 244 1.37 -33.64 0.04
CA ILE A 244 0.67 -33.61 -1.24
C ILE A 244 -0.26 -34.81 -1.32
N THR A 245 -1.55 -34.57 -1.52
CA THR A 245 -2.58 -35.61 -1.65
C THR A 245 -2.99 -35.82 -3.11
N MET A 246 -2.78 -34.83 -3.96
CA MET A 246 -3.09 -34.89 -5.39
C MET A 246 -2.20 -33.88 -6.14
N SER A 247 -1.75 -34.21 -7.33
CA SER A 247 -1.10 -33.24 -8.24
C SER A 247 -1.40 -33.67 -9.68
N GLU A 248 -2.26 -32.94 -10.38
CA GLU A 248 -2.81 -33.32 -11.68
C GLU A 248 -2.77 -32.15 -12.67
N PRO A 249 -2.54 -32.44 -13.96
CA PRO A 249 -2.65 -31.42 -15.00
C PRO A 249 -4.11 -31.01 -15.21
N LEU A 250 -4.33 -29.72 -15.49
CA LEU A 250 -5.62 -29.19 -15.91
C LEU A 250 -5.44 -28.02 -16.88
N ARG A 251 -6.55 -27.47 -17.36
CA ARG A 251 -6.57 -26.20 -18.08
C ARG A 251 -7.27 -25.12 -17.22
N ILE A 252 -6.67 -23.93 -17.18
CA ILE A 252 -7.23 -22.75 -16.54
C ILE A 252 -7.32 -21.66 -17.59
N ASP A 253 -8.53 -21.25 -17.94
CA ASP A 253 -8.78 -20.28 -19.03
C ASP A 253 -8.07 -20.70 -20.34
N GLY A 254 -8.25 -21.97 -20.71
CA GLY A 254 -7.62 -22.57 -21.90
C GLY A 254 -6.11 -22.80 -21.84
N MET A 255 -5.42 -22.23 -20.85
CA MET A 255 -3.98 -22.37 -20.67
C MET A 255 -3.62 -23.64 -19.90
N PRO A 256 -2.46 -24.28 -20.19
CA PRO A 256 -1.98 -25.40 -19.41
C PRO A 256 -1.78 -25.00 -17.96
N GLY A 257 -2.13 -25.88 -17.03
CA GLY A 257 -1.96 -25.67 -15.60
C GLY A 257 -1.78 -26.96 -14.83
N TYR A 258 -1.61 -26.82 -13.53
CA TYR A 258 -1.57 -27.91 -12.55
C TYR A 258 -2.38 -27.54 -11.32
N GLU A 259 -3.17 -28.46 -10.80
CA GLU A 259 -3.78 -28.41 -9.49
C GLU A 259 -3.01 -29.33 -8.55
N THR A 260 -2.55 -28.80 -7.42
CA THR A 260 -1.91 -29.57 -6.36
C THR A 260 -2.67 -29.35 -5.06
N ARG A 261 -3.15 -30.44 -4.44
CA ARG A 261 -3.81 -30.41 -3.12
C ARG A 261 -2.87 -30.90 -2.05
N ILE A 262 -2.96 -30.26 -0.88
CA ILE A 262 -2.03 -30.44 0.21
C ILE A 262 -2.83 -30.48 1.51
N GLU A 263 -2.55 -31.45 2.36
CA GLU A 263 -2.92 -31.41 3.77
C GLU A 263 -1.73 -30.92 4.57
N ALA A 264 -1.98 -30.01 5.54
CA ALA A 264 -0.92 -29.37 6.27
C ALA A 264 -1.42 -28.82 7.62
N VAL A 265 -0.52 -28.18 8.34
CA VAL A 265 -0.86 -27.32 9.48
C VAL A 265 -0.38 -25.90 9.23
N SER A 266 -1.10 -24.90 9.76
CA SER A 266 -0.80 -23.48 9.61
C SER A 266 -0.99 -22.74 10.93
N GLY A 267 -0.48 -21.48 10.98
CA GLY A 267 -0.60 -20.63 12.15
C GLY A 267 0.25 -21.07 13.34
N LYS A 268 0.17 -20.32 14.43
CA LYS A 268 0.90 -20.62 15.68
C LYS A 268 0.34 -21.83 16.39
N ASP A 269 -0.96 -22.06 16.25
CA ASP A 269 -1.72 -23.12 16.96
C ASP A 269 -1.72 -24.46 16.22
N ASN A 270 -0.93 -24.61 15.14
CA ASN A 270 -0.90 -25.79 14.28
C ASN A 270 -2.29 -26.20 13.76
N THR A 271 -3.10 -25.25 13.36
CA THR A 271 -4.44 -25.50 12.83
C THR A 271 -4.36 -26.38 11.59
N PRO A 272 -5.07 -27.53 11.55
CA PRO A 272 -5.13 -28.37 10.36
C PRO A 272 -5.79 -27.63 9.21
N VAL A 273 -5.09 -27.54 8.09
CA VAL A 273 -5.57 -26.85 6.87
C VAL A 273 -5.54 -27.78 5.67
N THR A 274 -6.43 -27.50 4.74
CA THR A 274 -6.34 -28.02 3.37
C THR A 274 -5.99 -26.86 2.45
N VAL A 275 -4.99 -27.07 1.62
CA VAL A 275 -4.47 -26.08 0.68
C VAL A 275 -4.60 -26.61 -0.73
N VAL A 276 -4.98 -25.75 -1.65
CA VAL A 276 -4.89 -25.98 -3.09
C VAL A 276 -3.95 -24.98 -3.71
N GLN A 277 -3.06 -25.45 -4.56
CA GLN A 277 -2.26 -24.61 -5.44
C GLN A 277 -2.67 -24.86 -6.88
N TRP A 278 -2.95 -23.79 -7.60
CA TRP A 278 -3.04 -23.80 -9.04
C TRP A 278 -1.88 -23.03 -9.65
N LEU A 279 -1.27 -23.62 -10.65
CA LEU A 279 -0.32 -22.95 -11.53
C LEU A 279 -0.96 -22.84 -12.90
N ARG A 280 -1.01 -21.65 -13.47
CA ARG A 280 -1.38 -21.42 -14.86
C ARG A 280 -0.15 -20.97 -15.62
N PHE A 281 0.33 -21.80 -16.54
CA PHE A 281 1.54 -21.54 -17.31
C PHE A 281 1.22 -20.62 -18.49
N GLY A 282 1.81 -19.43 -18.49
CA GLY A 282 1.73 -18.43 -19.55
C GLY A 282 3.01 -18.40 -20.40
N GLY A 283 3.01 -17.62 -21.49
CA GLY A 283 4.18 -17.49 -22.36
C GLY A 283 5.35 -16.75 -21.73
N GLN A 284 5.10 -15.60 -21.11
CA GLN A 284 6.15 -14.78 -20.46
C GLN A 284 6.10 -14.85 -18.93
N SER A 285 4.95 -15.11 -18.35
CA SER A 285 4.76 -15.24 -16.91
C SER A 285 3.69 -16.28 -16.60
N SER A 286 3.80 -16.88 -15.44
CA SER A 286 2.80 -17.81 -14.94
C SER A 286 2.12 -17.25 -13.71
N LEU A 287 0.86 -17.63 -13.50
CA LEU A 287 0.13 -17.30 -12.28
C LEU A 287 0.23 -18.45 -11.31
N ARG A 288 0.50 -18.15 -10.05
CA ARG A 288 0.33 -19.04 -8.92
C ARG A 288 -0.84 -18.56 -8.09
N ILE A 289 -1.80 -19.44 -7.90
CA ILE A 289 -3.01 -19.20 -7.11
C ILE A 289 -3.02 -20.23 -6.00
N ILE A 290 -3.03 -19.79 -4.74
CA ILE A 290 -3.05 -20.63 -3.56
C ILE A 290 -4.34 -20.32 -2.82
N GLY A 291 -5.15 -21.34 -2.52
CA GLY A 291 -6.30 -21.24 -1.61
C GLY A 291 -6.02 -22.10 -0.37
N SER A 292 -6.25 -21.52 0.81
CA SER A 292 -6.08 -22.21 2.08
C SER A 292 -7.32 -22.02 2.95
N ALA A 293 -7.75 -23.07 3.61
CA ALA A 293 -8.85 -23.03 4.56
C ALA A 293 -8.64 -24.04 5.69
N PRO A 294 -9.14 -23.75 6.91
CA PRO A 294 -9.29 -24.77 7.93
C PRO A 294 -9.97 -26.02 7.36
N ARG A 295 -9.50 -27.19 7.74
CA ARG A 295 -10.00 -28.46 7.17
C ARG A 295 -11.52 -28.60 7.27
N GLU A 296 -12.11 -28.16 8.35
CA GLU A 296 -13.56 -28.21 8.58
C GLU A 296 -14.35 -27.25 7.66
N GLU A 297 -13.73 -26.17 7.18
CA GLU A 297 -14.33 -25.19 6.28
C GLU A 297 -14.09 -25.50 4.80
N TRP A 298 -13.23 -26.47 4.49
CA TRP A 298 -12.78 -26.77 3.14
C TRP A 298 -13.92 -26.95 2.13
N THR A 299 -14.93 -27.72 2.50
CA THR A 299 -16.06 -28.03 1.60
C THR A 299 -16.82 -26.78 1.16
N LYS A 300 -16.89 -25.75 2.03
CA LYS A 300 -17.51 -24.47 1.73
C LYS A 300 -16.56 -23.52 1.00
N ALA A 301 -15.28 -23.54 1.35
CA ALA A 301 -14.27 -22.63 0.81
C ALA A 301 -13.85 -23.01 -0.62
N PHE A 302 -13.69 -24.30 -0.92
CA PHE A 302 -13.14 -24.75 -2.21
C PHE A 302 -13.94 -24.30 -3.45
N PRO A 303 -15.30 -24.33 -3.48
CA PRO A 303 -16.06 -23.78 -4.59
C PRO A 303 -15.80 -22.29 -4.80
N ARG A 304 -15.64 -21.52 -3.72
CA ARG A 304 -15.32 -20.08 -3.77
C ARG A 304 -13.93 -19.83 -4.36
N PHE A 305 -12.94 -20.62 -3.94
CA PHE A 305 -11.59 -20.57 -4.51
C PHE A 305 -11.59 -20.82 -6.02
N ARG A 306 -12.38 -21.80 -6.47
CA ARG A 306 -12.53 -22.09 -7.89
C ARG A 306 -13.18 -20.92 -8.64
N ALA A 307 -14.23 -20.33 -8.11
CA ALA A 307 -14.90 -19.17 -8.73
C ALA A 307 -13.94 -17.98 -8.89
N VAL A 308 -13.15 -17.66 -7.84
CA VAL A 308 -12.11 -16.62 -7.93
C VAL A 308 -11.07 -16.99 -9.00
N ARG A 309 -10.52 -18.25 -8.99
CA ARG A 309 -9.54 -18.72 -9.97
C ARG A 309 -10.05 -18.55 -11.41
N ASP A 310 -11.30 -18.95 -11.66
CA ASP A 310 -11.91 -18.91 -12.98
C ASP A 310 -12.24 -17.48 -13.45
N GLY A 311 -12.37 -16.54 -12.51
CA GLY A 311 -12.53 -15.11 -12.77
C GLY A 311 -11.21 -14.34 -12.99
N ILE A 312 -10.03 -14.99 -12.91
CA ILE A 312 -8.75 -14.34 -13.14
C ILE A 312 -8.40 -14.32 -14.62
N GLN A 313 -8.28 -13.12 -15.18
CA GLN A 313 -7.95 -12.89 -16.57
C GLN A 313 -6.62 -12.12 -16.71
N PRO A 314 -5.78 -12.39 -17.72
CA PRO A 314 -4.62 -11.57 -18.03
C PRO A 314 -5.07 -10.15 -18.41
N ARG A 315 -4.20 -9.17 -18.16
CA ARG A 315 -4.37 -7.81 -18.68
C ARG A 315 -3.62 -7.62 -19.97
#